data_bf609a0d594b49015d3f992624b901fc
#
_entry.id   bf609a0d594b49015d3f992624b901fc
#
_cell.length_a   1.000
_cell.length_b   1.000
_cell.length_c   1.000
_cell.angle_alpha   90.00
_cell.angle_beta   90.00
_cell.angle_gamma   90.00
#
_symmetry.space_group_name_H-M   'P 1'
#
loop_
_entity.id
_entity.type
_entity.pdbx_description
1 polymer ?
#
loop_
_entity_poly.entity_id
_entity_poly.type
_entity_poly.pdbx_seq_one_letter_code
_entity_poly.pdbx_strand_id
1 'polypeptide(L)'
;MTTVRAGGVRLATRAMATRFELVLAGDDPVRLRAAGEEALAEIRRLERQLSPFDPRSEVSRVNARAGREPVPVTPTLFRLLERARHLWDLTGGAFDPTVGPLMRCWGFRGGAGPIPDPEAVAQARARTGMDRVRLEDGTVAFETEGVEIDPGGIGKGFALEEAARLLRELGVPSALLHGGTSTVVAYGPAPDRRGWRVALDEVDAGPPVIVTLDG
;
A
#
# COMPACT_ATOMS: atom_id res chain seq x y z
N MET A 1 -19.15 11.91 -8.23
CA MET A 1 -19.47 12.54 -6.92
C MET A 1 -20.49 11.66 -6.21
N THR A 2 -20.08 10.93 -5.18
CA THR A 2 -20.97 10.05 -4.41
C THR A 2 -21.75 10.90 -3.40
N THR A 3 -23.07 11.02 -3.58
CA THR A 3 -23.94 11.72 -2.63
C THR A 3 -24.17 10.83 -1.42
N VAL A 4 -23.60 11.17 -0.27
CA VAL A 4 -23.86 10.48 1.01
C VAL A 4 -25.25 10.90 1.49
N ARG A 5 -26.23 9.99 1.44
CA ARG A 5 -27.54 10.17 2.08
C ARG A 5 -27.41 10.03 3.60
N ALA A 6 -28.39 10.55 4.36
CA ALA A 6 -28.42 10.64 5.81
C ALA A 6 -27.83 9.42 6.53
N GLY A 7 -26.82 9.65 7.39
CA GLY A 7 -26.16 8.65 8.23
C GLY A 7 -24.71 8.29 7.87
N GLY A 8 -24.13 8.81 6.77
CA GLY A 8 -22.77 8.51 6.38
C GLY A 8 -21.74 9.62 6.72
N VAL A 9 -20.49 9.23 6.94
CA VAL A 9 -19.37 10.15 7.21
C VAL A 9 -18.32 9.99 6.11
N ARG A 10 -17.81 11.12 5.59
CA ARG A 10 -16.71 11.15 4.62
C ARG A 10 -15.51 11.85 5.23
N LEU A 11 -14.36 11.18 5.18
CA LEU A 11 -13.10 11.66 5.74
C LEU A 11 -11.99 11.45 4.72
N ALA A 12 -10.95 12.29 4.78
CA ALA A 12 -9.82 12.16 3.87
C ALA A 12 -8.51 12.61 4.52
N THR A 13 -7.40 12.06 4.02
CA THR A 13 -6.04 12.51 4.36
C THR A 13 -5.13 12.41 3.14
N ARG A 14 -3.99 13.11 3.17
CA ARG A 14 -2.90 12.88 2.23
C ARG A 14 -1.86 11.99 2.89
N ALA A 15 -1.49 10.92 2.20
CA ALA A 15 -0.42 10.01 2.58
C ALA A 15 0.11 9.27 1.32
N MET A 16 1.34 8.75 1.36
CA MET A 16 1.94 7.97 0.27
C MET A 16 1.81 8.65 -1.11
N ALA A 17 2.06 9.97 -1.14
CA ALA A 17 1.97 10.85 -2.32
C ALA A 17 0.58 10.89 -2.98
N THR A 18 -0.49 10.47 -2.30
CA THR A 18 -1.85 10.49 -2.84
C THR A 18 -2.88 10.93 -1.80
N ARG A 19 -4.15 11.00 -2.21
CA ARG A 19 -5.29 11.25 -1.33
C ARG A 19 -5.94 9.91 -0.96
N PHE A 20 -6.04 9.64 0.34
CA PHE A 20 -6.89 8.58 0.89
C PHE A 20 -8.23 9.16 1.31
N GLU A 21 -9.29 8.43 1.02
CA GLU A 21 -10.65 8.84 1.37
C GLU A 21 -11.44 7.65 1.91
N LEU A 22 -12.22 7.88 2.95
CA LEU A 22 -13.08 6.91 3.61
C LEU A 22 -14.52 7.41 3.51
N VAL A 23 -15.42 6.56 3.05
CA VAL A 23 -16.86 6.75 3.10
C VAL A 23 -17.42 5.67 4.02
N LEU A 24 -17.87 6.08 5.20
CA LEU A 24 -18.35 5.19 6.26
C LEU A 24 -19.87 5.31 6.35
N ALA A 25 -20.57 4.18 6.48
CA ALA A 25 -22.01 4.13 6.63
C ALA A 25 -22.41 3.40 7.92
N GLY A 26 -23.42 3.94 8.61
CA GLY A 26 -23.94 3.44 9.88
C GLY A 26 -24.82 4.49 10.56
N ASP A 27 -25.38 4.14 11.71
CA ASP A 27 -26.42 4.94 12.39
C ASP A 27 -25.88 6.02 13.33
N ASP A 28 -24.59 5.92 13.73
CA ASP A 28 -23.97 6.85 14.67
C ASP A 28 -22.84 7.65 13.98
N PRO A 29 -23.12 8.89 13.52
CA PRO A 29 -22.12 9.71 12.82
C PRO A 29 -20.92 10.12 13.71
N VAL A 30 -21.11 10.23 15.04
CA VAL A 30 -20.04 10.61 15.96
C VAL A 30 -19.05 9.46 16.10
N ARG A 31 -19.55 8.24 16.32
CA ARG A 31 -18.73 7.03 16.37
C ARG A 31 -18.03 6.76 15.04
N LEU A 32 -18.73 6.89 13.91
CA LEU A 32 -18.17 6.73 12.57
C LEU A 32 -17.02 7.72 12.33
N ARG A 33 -17.18 8.98 12.75
CA ARG A 33 -16.14 9.99 12.61
C ARG A 33 -14.90 9.62 13.42
N ALA A 34 -15.07 9.27 14.69
CA ALA A 34 -13.96 8.86 15.57
C ALA A 34 -13.21 7.66 15.00
N ALA A 35 -13.91 6.60 14.58
CA ALA A 35 -13.31 5.42 13.96
C ALA A 35 -12.57 5.76 12.65
N GLY A 36 -13.15 6.65 11.84
CA GLY A 36 -12.52 7.09 10.59
C GLY A 36 -11.26 7.92 10.81
N GLU A 37 -11.23 8.76 11.84
CA GLU A 37 -10.02 9.52 12.22
C GLU A 37 -8.90 8.60 12.71
N GLU A 38 -9.20 7.54 13.45
CA GLU A 38 -8.25 6.51 13.85
C GLU A 38 -7.71 5.75 12.63
N ALA A 39 -8.57 5.34 11.71
CA ALA A 39 -8.17 4.67 10.48
C ALA A 39 -7.27 5.55 9.59
N LEU A 40 -7.56 6.85 9.49
CA LEU A 40 -6.68 7.79 8.78
C LEU A 40 -5.35 8.01 9.52
N ALA A 41 -5.35 7.99 10.85
CA ALA A 41 -4.11 8.05 11.63
C ALA A 41 -3.24 6.81 11.40
N GLU A 42 -3.84 5.64 11.30
CA GLU A 42 -3.14 4.39 10.96
C GLU A 42 -2.50 4.44 9.56
N ILE A 43 -3.22 4.94 8.54
CA ILE A 43 -2.66 5.14 7.19
C ILE A 43 -1.41 6.04 7.25
N ARG A 44 -1.45 7.15 8.00
CA ARG A 44 -0.28 8.05 8.16
C ARG A 44 0.85 7.39 8.96
N ARG A 45 0.52 6.54 9.93
CA ARG A 45 1.52 5.75 10.66
C ARG A 45 2.25 4.80 9.73
N LEU A 46 1.50 4.08 8.87
CA LEU A 46 2.05 3.17 7.88
C LEU A 46 2.90 3.89 6.82
N GLU A 47 2.49 5.07 6.37
CA GLU A 47 3.34 5.91 5.49
C GLU A 47 4.73 6.13 6.10
N ARG A 48 4.80 6.59 7.35
CA ARG A 48 6.10 6.83 8.02
C ARG A 48 6.90 5.55 8.21
N GLN A 49 6.26 4.44 8.51
CA GLN A 49 6.89 3.15 8.74
C GLN A 49 7.45 2.54 7.44
N LEU A 50 6.70 2.65 6.35
CA LEU A 50 6.95 1.96 5.09
C LEU A 50 7.69 2.82 4.05
N SER A 51 7.95 4.11 4.33
CA SER A 51 8.59 5.01 3.38
C SER A 51 10.03 4.58 3.06
N PRO A 52 10.37 4.30 1.80
CA PRO A 52 11.77 4.05 1.43
C PRO A 52 12.59 5.35 1.30
N PHE A 53 11.95 6.52 1.51
CA PHE A 53 12.55 7.85 1.39
C PHE A 53 12.86 8.50 2.75
N ASP A 54 12.18 8.12 3.83
CA ASP A 54 12.50 8.61 5.18
C ASP A 54 13.58 7.71 5.79
N PRO A 55 14.79 8.23 6.07
CA PRO A 55 15.87 7.43 6.64
C PRO A 55 15.54 6.88 8.05
N ARG A 56 14.52 7.43 8.71
CA ARG A 56 14.05 6.97 10.03
C ARG A 56 13.01 5.87 9.92
N SER A 57 12.54 5.54 8.73
CA SER A 57 11.53 4.50 8.53
C SER A 57 12.08 3.11 8.81
N GLU A 58 11.18 2.19 9.09
CA GLU A 58 11.55 0.79 9.31
C GLU A 58 12.09 0.14 8.03
N VAL A 59 11.48 0.43 6.88
CA VAL A 59 11.96 -0.05 5.57
C VAL A 59 13.36 0.46 5.26
N SER A 60 13.66 1.75 5.51
CA SER A 60 15.01 2.29 5.31
C SER A 60 16.04 1.63 6.22
N ARG A 61 15.67 1.32 7.48
CA ARG A 61 16.53 0.56 8.40
C ARG A 61 16.81 -0.84 7.89
N VAL A 62 15.80 -1.55 7.39
CA VAL A 62 15.98 -2.88 6.77
C VAL A 62 16.90 -2.78 5.57
N ASN A 63 16.65 -1.85 4.65
CA ASN A 63 17.46 -1.65 3.44
C ASN A 63 18.94 -1.34 3.75
N ALA A 64 19.20 -0.65 4.85
CA ALA A 64 20.57 -0.29 5.24
C ALA A 64 21.35 -1.43 5.91
N ARG A 65 20.67 -2.40 6.54
CA ARG A 65 21.33 -3.36 7.45
C ARG A 65 21.13 -4.82 7.06
N ALA A 66 20.02 -5.17 6.41
CA ALA A 66 19.62 -6.56 6.21
C ALA A 66 20.57 -7.39 5.33
N GLY A 67 21.43 -6.73 4.53
CA GLY A 67 22.48 -7.40 3.77
C GLY A 67 23.71 -7.79 4.59
N ARG A 68 23.78 -7.38 5.87
CA ARG A 68 24.90 -7.66 6.76
C ARG A 68 24.53 -8.49 7.98
N GLU A 69 23.32 -8.31 8.47
CA GLU A 69 22.78 -8.97 9.66
C GLU A 69 21.25 -9.10 9.57
N PRO A 70 20.61 -10.11 10.16
CA PRO A 70 19.17 -10.16 10.31
C PRO A 70 18.65 -8.94 11.08
N VAL A 71 17.64 -8.27 10.56
CA VAL A 71 17.05 -7.06 11.16
C VAL A 71 15.67 -7.41 11.74
N PRO A 72 15.47 -7.28 13.05
CA PRO A 72 14.13 -7.44 13.64
C PRO A 72 13.16 -6.38 13.11
N VAL A 73 11.96 -6.82 12.76
CA VAL A 73 10.92 -5.94 12.23
C VAL A 73 9.63 -6.10 13.02
N THR A 74 8.79 -5.06 12.94
CA THR A 74 7.45 -5.13 13.53
C THR A 74 6.60 -6.20 12.83
N PRO A 75 5.60 -6.77 13.53
CA PRO A 75 4.66 -7.70 12.91
C PRO A 75 3.96 -7.12 11.67
N THR A 76 3.75 -5.82 11.65
CA THR A 76 3.11 -5.12 10.51
C THR A 76 3.98 -5.17 9.26
N LEU A 77 5.27 -4.83 9.37
CA LEU A 77 6.18 -4.90 8.22
C LEU A 77 6.41 -6.36 7.81
N PHE A 78 6.53 -7.27 8.77
CA PHE A 78 6.70 -8.68 8.49
C PHE A 78 5.54 -9.24 7.65
N ARG A 79 4.28 -9.01 8.06
CA ARG A 79 3.08 -9.41 7.29
C ARG A 79 3.04 -8.79 5.88
N LEU A 80 3.43 -7.52 5.73
CA LEU A 80 3.52 -6.90 4.41
C LEU A 80 4.52 -7.63 3.52
N LEU A 81 5.67 -8.00 4.06
CA LEU A 81 6.72 -8.71 3.29
C LEU A 81 6.33 -10.15 2.98
N GLU A 82 5.66 -10.86 3.90
CA GLU A 82 5.07 -12.19 3.61
C GLU A 82 4.05 -12.10 2.46
N ARG A 83 3.18 -11.09 2.48
CA ARG A 83 2.22 -10.87 1.40
C ARG A 83 2.90 -10.51 0.09
N ALA A 84 3.93 -9.69 0.13
CA ALA A 84 4.72 -9.35 -1.04
C ALA A 84 5.43 -10.58 -1.63
N ARG A 85 5.96 -11.48 -0.79
CA ARG A 85 6.50 -12.78 -1.20
C ARG A 85 5.45 -13.62 -1.91
N HIS A 86 4.28 -13.75 -1.31
CA HIS A 86 3.18 -14.50 -1.91
C HIS A 86 2.77 -13.96 -3.28
N LEU A 87 2.69 -12.62 -3.43
CA LEU A 87 2.40 -11.99 -4.73
C LEU A 87 3.54 -12.20 -5.74
N TRP A 88 4.79 -12.16 -5.30
CA TRP A 88 5.94 -12.47 -6.13
C TRP A 88 5.85 -13.89 -6.68
N ASP A 89 5.56 -14.88 -5.81
CA ASP A 89 5.38 -16.27 -6.20
C ASP A 89 4.21 -16.45 -7.20
N LEU A 90 3.04 -15.86 -6.90
CA LEU A 90 1.85 -15.95 -7.76
C LEU A 90 2.06 -15.36 -9.15
N THR A 91 2.87 -14.31 -9.25
CA THR A 91 3.13 -13.61 -10.53
C THR A 91 4.37 -14.11 -11.25
N GLY A 92 5.05 -15.14 -10.72
CA GLY A 92 6.32 -15.62 -11.30
C GLY A 92 7.40 -14.53 -11.32
N GLY A 93 7.41 -13.63 -10.32
CA GLY A 93 8.36 -12.52 -10.21
C GLY A 93 7.98 -11.27 -11.03
N ALA A 94 6.83 -11.21 -11.69
CA ALA A 94 6.40 -10.00 -12.39
C ALA A 94 6.09 -8.85 -11.44
N PHE A 95 5.55 -9.13 -10.25
CA PHE A 95 5.55 -8.23 -9.12
C PHE A 95 6.76 -8.53 -8.23
N ASP A 96 7.62 -7.56 -7.97
CA ASP A 96 8.79 -7.72 -7.10
C ASP A 96 8.97 -6.48 -6.21
N PRO A 97 8.85 -6.60 -4.88
CA PRO A 97 9.05 -5.48 -3.97
C PRO A 97 10.53 -5.10 -3.80
N THR A 98 11.48 -5.86 -4.37
CA THR A 98 12.92 -5.58 -4.28
C THR A 98 13.45 -4.76 -5.46
N VAL A 99 12.57 -4.12 -6.23
CA VAL A 99 12.93 -3.27 -7.38
C VAL A 99 13.66 -1.97 -7.02
N GLY A 100 13.92 -1.72 -5.73
CA GLY A 100 14.61 -0.51 -5.26
C GLY A 100 15.89 -0.15 -6.03
N PRO A 101 16.82 -1.07 -6.28
CA PRO A 101 18.02 -0.82 -7.07
C PRO A 101 17.70 -0.38 -8.52
N LEU A 102 16.72 -1.01 -9.16
CA LEU A 102 16.27 -0.64 -10.51
C LEU A 102 15.59 0.73 -10.52
N MET A 103 14.71 1.04 -9.53
CA MET A 103 14.07 2.34 -9.40
C MET A 103 15.09 3.47 -9.26
N ARG A 104 16.18 3.22 -8.56
CA ARG A 104 17.30 4.16 -8.42
C ARG A 104 18.08 4.29 -9.73
N CYS A 105 18.41 3.18 -10.36
CA CYS A 105 19.14 3.11 -11.64
C CYS A 105 18.44 3.92 -12.74
N TRP A 106 17.10 3.81 -12.83
CA TRP A 106 16.28 4.55 -13.80
C TRP A 106 15.91 5.97 -13.37
N GLY A 107 16.43 6.46 -12.26
CA GLY A 107 16.18 7.84 -11.79
C GLY A 107 14.80 8.09 -11.19
N PHE A 108 13.99 7.05 -10.96
CA PHE A 108 12.68 7.20 -10.27
C PHE A 108 12.82 7.59 -8.80
N ARG A 109 14.03 7.50 -8.26
CA ARG A 109 14.39 7.99 -6.92
C ARG A 109 15.46 9.06 -7.06
N GLY A 110 15.08 10.34 -7.10
CA GLY A 110 16.03 11.45 -7.09
C GLY A 110 16.01 12.37 -8.33
N GLY A 111 15.06 12.21 -9.25
CA GLY A 111 14.88 13.07 -10.42
C GLY A 111 15.23 12.36 -11.74
N ALA A 112 14.80 12.96 -12.85
CA ALA A 112 15.07 12.42 -14.18
C ALA A 112 16.59 12.42 -14.47
N GLY A 113 17.16 11.23 -14.47
CA GLY A 113 18.54 10.98 -14.90
C GLY A 113 18.63 10.64 -16.40
N PRO A 114 19.84 10.56 -16.97
CA PRO A 114 20.02 9.98 -18.29
C PRO A 114 19.58 8.51 -18.29
N ILE A 115 19.27 7.99 -19.48
CA ILE A 115 19.03 6.55 -19.66
C ILE A 115 20.26 5.77 -19.16
N PRO A 116 20.09 4.84 -18.22
CA PRO A 116 21.23 4.11 -17.65
C PRO A 116 21.87 3.21 -18.72
N ASP A 117 23.18 3.01 -18.61
CA ASP A 117 23.87 2.07 -19.47
C ASP A 117 23.51 0.61 -19.14
N PRO A 118 23.70 -0.32 -20.09
CA PRO A 118 23.35 -1.73 -19.89
C PRO A 118 24.05 -2.38 -18.69
N GLU A 119 25.27 -1.97 -18.35
CA GLU A 119 26.02 -2.52 -17.23
C GLU A 119 25.41 -2.10 -15.90
N ALA A 120 25.06 -0.81 -15.76
CA ALA A 120 24.34 -0.31 -14.57
C ALA A 120 23.02 -1.04 -14.36
N VAL A 121 22.26 -1.28 -15.44
CA VAL A 121 21.00 -2.06 -15.39
C VAL A 121 21.27 -3.51 -14.96
N ALA A 122 22.30 -4.15 -15.50
CA ALA A 122 22.68 -5.52 -15.14
C ALA A 122 23.08 -5.62 -13.64
N GLN A 123 23.84 -4.67 -13.14
CA GLN A 123 24.22 -4.59 -11.72
C GLN A 123 23.00 -4.36 -10.81
N ALA A 124 22.06 -3.50 -11.21
CA ALA A 124 20.83 -3.27 -10.45
C ALA A 124 19.96 -4.54 -10.43
N ARG A 125 19.81 -5.23 -11.57
CA ARG A 125 19.09 -6.51 -11.65
C ARG A 125 19.72 -7.60 -10.78
N ALA A 126 21.04 -7.69 -10.70
CA ALA A 126 21.71 -8.66 -9.84
C ALA A 126 21.40 -8.49 -8.34
N ARG A 127 20.87 -7.30 -7.93
CA ARG A 127 20.44 -6.98 -6.57
C ARG A 127 18.92 -6.96 -6.41
N THR A 128 18.18 -7.41 -7.41
CA THR A 128 16.71 -7.48 -7.42
C THR A 128 16.29 -8.94 -7.41
N GLY A 129 15.28 -9.29 -6.66
CA GLY A 129 14.72 -10.63 -6.52
C GLY A 129 14.25 -10.90 -5.10
N MET A 130 12.95 -11.19 -4.92
CA MET A 130 12.39 -11.52 -3.61
C MET A 130 12.92 -12.86 -3.08
N ASP A 131 13.46 -13.73 -3.93
CA ASP A 131 14.22 -14.94 -3.58
C ASP A 131 15.46 -14.66 -2.74
N ARG A 132 16.02 -13.43 -2.81
CA ARG A 132 17.16 -12.97 -2.03
C ARG A 132 16.81 -12.44 -0.64
N VAL A 133 15.54 -12.44 -0.29
CA VAL A 133 15.05 -11.95 1.00
C VAL A 133 14.65 -13.15 1.87
N ARG A 134 15.23 -13.29 3.03
CA ARG A 134 14.81 -14.27 4.05
C ARG A 134 13.91 -13.60 5.08
N LEU A 135 12.80 -14.24 5.37
CA LEU A 135 11.82 -13.84 6.37
C LEU A 135 11.71 -14.98 7.38
N GLU A 136 12.26 -14.79 8.56
CA GLU A 136 12.31 -15.82 9.62
C GLU A 136 12.13 -15.18 11.00
N ASP A 137 11.26 -15.73 11.82
CA ASP A 137 11.07 -15.36 13.24
C ASP A 137 10.98 -13.86 13.51
N GLY A 138 10.25 -13.13 12.64
CA GLY A 138 10.10 -11.66 12.77
C GLY A 138 11.35 -10.86 12.39
N THR A 139 12.30 -11.48 11.68
CA THR A 139 13.48 -10.82 11.14
C THR A 139 13.51 -10.84 9.62
N VAL A 140 14.23 -9.88 9.04
CA VAL A 140 14.49 -9.76 7.59
C VAL A 140 16.00 -9.79 7.38
N ALA A 141 16.45 -10.63 6.45
CA ALA A 141 17.84 -10.66 6.00
C ALA A 141 17.92 -10.73 4.47
N PHE A 142 18.95 -10.15 3.89
CA PHE A 142 19.21 -10.22 2.46
C PHE A 142 20.43 -11.09 2.20
N GLU A 143 20.36 -11.95 1.20
CA GLU A 143 21.50 -12.81 0.80
C GLU A 143 22.64 -12.05 0.16
N THR A 144 22.38 -10.84 -0.33
CA THR A 144 23.33 -10.00 -1.04
C THR A 144 23.23 -8.56 -0.57
N GLU A 145 24.35 -7.88 -0.36
CA GLU A 145 24.35 -6.44 -0.10
C GLU A 145 23.80 -5.65 -1.29
N GLY A 146 23.03 -4.61 -0.99
CA GLY A 146 22.44 -3.72 -2.00
C GLY A 146 21.08 -4.17 -2.54
N VAL A 147 20.50 -5.24 -2.03
CA VAL A 147 19.04 -5.50 -2.16
C VAL A 147 18.29 -4.39 -1.44
N GLU A 148 17.21 -3.89 -2.05
CA GLU A 148 16.39 -2.83 -1.46
C GLU A 148 14.91 -3.08 -1.68
N ILE A 149 14.17 -3.10 -0.58
CA ILE A 149 12.71 -3.17 -0.58
C ILE A 149 12.14 -1.80 -0.94
N ASP A 150 11.22 -1.80 -1.90
CA ASP A 150 10.36 -0.68 -2.26
C ASP A 150 8.88 -1.11 -2.18
N PRO A 151 8.13 -0.64 -1.18
CA PRO A 151 6.73 -1.01 -1.03
C PRO A 151 5.78 -0.28 -2.00
N GLY A 152 6.26 0.52 -2.94
CA GLY A 152 5.45 1.39 -3.79
C GLY A 152 4.30 0.67 -4.52
N GLY A 153 4.53 -0.57 -4.95
CA GLY A 153 3.53 -1.40 -5.65
C GLY A 153 2.46 -2.05 -4.75
N ILE A 154 2.69 -2.15 -3.42
CA ILE A 154 1.79 -2.83 -2.48
C ILE A 154 1.33 -1.95 -1.32
N GLY A 155 2.12 -0.94 -0.95
CA GLY A 155 1.93 -0.19 0.29
C GLY A 155 0.58 0.50 0.42
N LYS A 156 0.01 1.04 -0.66
CA LYS A 156 -1.32 1.66 -0.63
C LYS A 156 -2.44 0.65 -0.35
N GLY A 157 -2.40 -0.50 -1.04
CA GLY A 157 -3.35 -1.58 -0.82
C GLY A 157 -3.29 -2.11 0.61
N PHE A 158 -2.08 -2.36 1.10
CA PHE A 158 -1.85 -2.80 2.47
C PHE A 158 -2.38 -1.78 3.50
N ALA A 159 -2.13 -0.48 3.30
CA ALA A 159 -2.63 0.55 4.20
C ALA A 159 -4.16 0.62 4.22
N LEU A 160 -4.83 0.42 3.09
CA LEU A 160 -6.30 0.35 3.03
C LEU A 160 -6.85 -0.91 3.72
N GLU A 161 -6.18 -2.05 3.58
CA GLU A 161 -6.59 -3.29 4.26
C GLU A 161 -6.46 -3.16 5.78
N GLU A 162 -5.34 -2.61 6.28
CA GLU A 162 -5.16 -2.37 7.72
C GLU A 162 -6.19 -1.35 8.26
N ALA A 163 -6.46 -0.29 7.51
CA ALA A 163 -7.51 0.68 7.87
C ALA A 163 -8.91 0.02 7.89
N ALA A 164 -9.22 -0.81 6.90
CA ALA A 164 -10.50 -1.53 6.84
C ALA A 164 -10.63 -2.56 7.98
N ARG A 165 -9.54 -3.24 8.35
CA ARG A 165 -9.50 -4.15 9.50
C ARG A 165 -9.80 -3.39 10.79
N LEU A 166 -9.12 -2.26 11.03
CA LEU A 166 -9.34 -1.42 12.19
C LEU A 166 -10.78 -0.90 12.28
N LEU A 167 -11.34 -0.44 11.17
CA LEU A 167 -12.74 0.01 11.13
C LEU A 167 -13.73 -1.10 11.51
N ARG A 168 -13.49 -2.34 11.05
CA ARG A 168 -14.32 -3.50 11.46
C ARG A 168 -14.20 -3.77 12.96
N GLU A 169 -13.00 -3.74 13.51
CA GLU A 169 -12.74 -3.92 14.96
C GLU A 169 -13.43 -2.83 15.80
N LEU A 170 -13.49 -1.59 15.28
CA LEU A 170 -14.22 -0.49 15.90
C LEU A 170 -15.74 -0.55 15.68
N GLY A 171 -16.21 -1.61 14.99
CA GLY A 171 -17.64 -1.88 14.78
C GLY A 171 -18.28 -0.98 13.72
N VAL A 172 -17.53 -0.46 12.74
CA VAL A 172 -18.09 0.21 11.57
C VAL A 172 -18.71 -0.84 10.65
N PRO A 173 -20.03 -0.83 10.40
CA PRO A 173 -20.70 -1.93 9.70
C PRO A 173 -20.44 -1.94 8.20
N SER A 174 -20.12 -0.79 7.61
CA SER A 174 -19.97 -0.67 6.17
C SER A 174 -19.07 0.50 5.79
N ALA A 175 -18.17 0.28 4.83
CA ALA A 175 -17.26 1.31 4.35
C ALA A 175 -16.80 1.08 2.91
N LEU A 176 -16.50 2.20 2.23
CA LEU A 176 -15.71 2.27 1.01
C LEU A 176 -14.47 3.11 1.29
N LEU A 177 -13.30 2.55 1.03
CA LEU A 177 -12.01 3.20 1.20
C LEU A 177 -11.30 3.24 -0.15
N HIS A 178 -10.68 4.36 -0.51
CA HIS A 178 -9.80 4.40 -1.67
C HIS A 178 -8.51 5.18 -1.39
N GLY A 179 -7.42 4.74 -2.04
CA GLY A 179 -6.09 5.35 -2.00
C GLY A 179 -5.66 5.77 -3.41
N GLY A 180 -5.84 7.05 -3.73
CA GLY A 180 -5.63 7.56 -5.09
C GLY A 180 -6.67 7.02 -6.07
N THR A 181 -6.23 6.79 -7.31
CA THR A 181 -7.07 6.32 -8.42
C THR A 181 -6.92 4.81 -8.70
N SER A 182 -6.04 4.11 -7.97
CA SER A 182 -5.62 2.75 -8.33
C SER A 182 -6.04 1.66 -7.32
N THR A 183 -6.51 2.04 -6.14
CA THR A 183 -6.76 1.06 -5.07
C THR A 183 -8.04 1.39 -4.32
N VAL A 184 -8.93 0.40 -4.22
CA VAL A 184 -10.22 0.51 -3.55
C VAL A 184 -10.46 -0.73 -2.69
N VAL A 185 -11.03 -0.54 -1.52
CA VAL A 185 -11.53 -1.60 -0.62
C VAL A 185 -12.93 -1.23 -0.21
N ALA A 186 -13.86 -2.18 -0.30
CA ALA A 186 -15.22 -2.03 0.20
C ALA A 186 -15.61 -3.22 1.08
N TYR A 187 -16.45 -2.97 2.07
CA TYR A 187 -17.09 -4.02 2.85
C TYR A 187 -18.45 -3.55 3.40
N GLY A 188 -19.31 -4.52 3.68
CA GLY A 188 -20.67 -4.25 4.15
C GLY A 188 -21.55 -3.60 3.09
N PRO A 189 -22.89 -3.49 3.34
CA PRO A 189 -23.84 -3.01 2.36
C PRO A 189 -23.67 -1.52 2.07
N ALA A 190 -23.67 -1.13 0.79
CA ALA A 190 -23.72 0.28 0.43
C ALA A 190 -25.02 0.94 0.98
N PRO A 191 -25.02 2.27 1.26
CA PRO A 191 -26.18 2.97 1.83
C PRO A 191 -27.47 2.84 1.02
N ASP A 192 -27.37 2.65 -0.30
CA ASP A 192 -28.51 2.46 -1.19
C ASP A 192 -28.88 0.97 -1.42
N ARG A 193 -28.16 0.05 -0.77
CA ARG A 193 -28.28 -1.41 -0.89
C ARG A 193 -28.08 -1.97 -2.32
N ARG A 194 -27.44 -1.19 -3.20
CA ARG A 194 -27.14 -1.59 -4.60
C ARG A 194 -25.68 -1.95 -4.81
N GLY A 195 -24.92 -2.16 -3.74
CA GLY A 195 -23.47 -2.33 -3.77
C GLY A 195 -22.70 -1.02 -3.88
N TRP A 196 -21.42 -1.07 -3.57
CA TRP A 196 -20.54 0.08 -3.68
C TRP A 196 -20.13 0.28 -5.14
N ARG A 197 -20.55 1.40 -5.73
CA ARG A 197 -20.31 1.70 -7.14
C ARG A 197 -19.07 2.55 -7.31
N VAL A 198 -18.10 2.03 -8.08
CA VAL A 198 -16.83 2.69 -8.38
C VAL A 198 -16.76 2.93 -9.88
N ALA A 199 -16.53 4.18 -10.28
CA ALA A 199 -16.26 4.51 -11.66
C ALA A 199 -14.76 4.27 -11.94
N LEU A 200 -14.47 3.53 -13.00
CA LEU A 200 -13.14 3.40 -13.57
C LEU A 200 -13.02 4.45 -14.67
N ASP A 201 -12.01 5.33 -14.55
CA ASP A 201 -11.70 6.28 -15.63
C ASP A 201 -11.13 5.51 -16.82
N GLU A 202 -11.66 5.78 -18.00
CA GLU A 202 -11.17 5.15 -19.21
C GLU A 202 -9.88 5.79 -19.73
N VAL A 203 -9.04 4.91 -20.28
CA VAL A 203 -7.82 5.28 -20.99
C VAL A 203 -8.12 5.86 -22.37
N ASP A 204 -9.29 5.59 -22.96
CA ASP A 204 -9.69 5.98 -24.31
C ASP A 204 -11.10 6.60 -24.33
N ALA A 205 -11.26 7.86 -23.96
CA ALA A 205 -12.40 8.77 -24.25
C ALA A 205 -13.84 8.19 -24.34
N GLY A 206 -14.11 7.01 -23.78
CA GLY A 206 -15.45 6.40 -23.70
C GLY A 206 -16.18 6.77 -22.38
N PRO A 207 -17.44 6.31 -22.19
CA PRO A 207 -18.12 6.50 -20.92
C PRO A 207 -17.46 5.65 -19.81
N PRO A 208 -17.40 6.15 -18.56
CA PRO A 208 -16.73 5.44 -17.46
C PRO A 208 -17.40 4.07 -17.21
N VAL A 209 -16.57 3.06 -17.05
CA VAL A 209 -17.04 1.72 -16.63
C VAL A 209 -17.39 1.77 -15.14
N ILE A 210 -18.59 1.35 -14.78
CA ILE A 210 -19.02 1.26 -13.38
C ILE A 210 -18.86 -0.19 -12.91
N VAL A 211 -18.01 -0.37 -11.91
CA VAL A 211 -17.87 -1.65 -11.19
C VAL A 211 -18.67 -1.57 -9.90
N THR A 212 -19.46 -2.59 -9.62
CA THR A 212 -20.14 -2.75 -8.35
C THR A 212 -19.36 -3.73 -7.49
N LEU A 213 -19.01 -3.30 -6.29
CA LEU A 213 -18.36 -4.13 -5.27
C LEU A 213 -19.42 -4.57 -4.28
N ASP A 214 -19.62 -5.88 -4.18
CA ASP A 214 -20.45 -6.51 -3.16
C ASP A 214 -19.54 -6.79 -1.97
N GLY A 215 -19.84 -6.17 -0.83
CA GLY A 215 -19.06 -6.28 0.38
C GLY A 215 -19.42 -7.47 1.27
#